data_6998c78494a6aaa98a0c82b6aa718cb6
#
_entry.id   6998c78494a6aaa98a0c82b6aa718cb6
#
_cell.length_a   1.000
_cell.length_b   1.000
_cell.length_c   1.000
_cell.angle_alpha   90.00
_cell.angle_beta   90.00
_cell.angle_gamma   90.00
#
_symmetry.space_group_name_H-M   'P 1'
#
loop_
_entity.id
_entity.type
_entity.pdbx_description
1 polymer ?
#
loop_
_entity_poly.entity_id
_entity_poly.type
_entity_poly.pdbx_seq_one_letter_code
_entity_poly.pdbx_strand_id
1 'polypeptide(L)'
;DEKREQLQAKAVDKFLEPYSVNPEEPKQWDAISHPFDRNLLVNAGPGSGKTSVLIARLAHLIRFQHIRPEEILVLAFNRAVVFEIRARIKELFGRLGYGAYVRRLDVATFHGFATRHLGRQVNETDDWNKDRSTLLNRFADRLETDTVFRLAVSGGLRCLLVDEFQDVNDDIYRIIRGLSKQPGRAASVMVIGDDDQDILGW
;
A
#
# COMPACT_ATOMS: atom_id res chain seq x y z
N ASP A 1 2.57 19.81 26.44
CA ASP A 1 2.57 19.40 25.02
C ASP A 1 3.99 19.13 24.50
N GLU A 2 4.91 20.04 24.64
CA GLU A 2 6.30 19.94 24.16
C GLU A 2 7.06 18.69 24.67
N LYS A 3 6.85 18.32 25.92
CA LYS A 3 7.46 17.12 26.54
C LYS A 3 6.87 15.81 25.97
N ARG A 4 5.62 15.86 25.56
CA ARG A 4 4.93 14.74 24.91
C ARG A 4 5.39 14.58 23.46
N GLU A 5 5.59 15.67 22.76
CA GLU A 5 6.15 15.71 21.40
C GLU A 5 7.61 15.23 21.38
N GLN A 6 8.44 15.68 22.33
CA GLN A 6 9.82 15.20 22.47
C GLN A 6 9.91 13.70 22.83
N LEU A 7 9.00 13.19 23.64
CA LEU A 7 8.94 11.76 23.95
C LEU A 7 8.46 10.93 22.76
N GLN A 8 7.52 11.46 21.97
CA GLN A 8 7.09 10.84 20.71
C GLN A 8 8.21 10.84 19.68
N ALA A 9 8.92 11.96 19.51
CA ALA A 9 10.06 12.05 18.61
C ALA A 9 11.15 11.04 18.97
N LYS A 10 11.56 10.95 20.23
CA LYS A 10 12.55 9.95 20.70
C LYS A 10 12.08 8.50 20.52
N ALA A 11 10.79 8.23 20.75
CA ALA A 11 10.23 6.90 20.52
C ALA A 11 10.21 6.54 19.03
N VAL A 12 10.04 7.54 18.19
CA VAL A 12 10.05 7.43 16.73
C VAL A 12 11.49 7.22 16.23
N ASP A 13 12.47 7.98 16.71
CA ASP A 13 13.88 7.82 16.34
C ASP A 13 14.37 6.41 16.68
N LYS A 14 14.09 5.94 17.88
CA LYS A 14 14.40 4.57 18.30
C LYS A 14 13.65 3.51 17.49
N PHE A 15 12.47 3.85 16.99
CA PHE A 15 11.65 3.01 16.14
C PHE A 15 12.18 2.94 14.71
N LEU A 16 12.77 4.04 14.20
CA LEU A 16 13.30 4.15 12.84
C LEU A 16 14.74 3.65 12.70
N GLU A 17 15.51 3.58 13.81
CA GLU A 17 16.87 3.04 13.82
C GLU A 17 17.05 1.73 13.03
N PRO A 18 16.10 0.75 13.10
CA PRO A 18 16.23 -0.50 12.35
C PRO A 18 16.00 -0.36 10.85
N TYR A 19 15.52 0.78 10.34
CA TYR A 19 15.05 0.91 8.95
C TYR A 19 16.02 1.50 7.98
N SER A 20 17.18 1.99 8.43
CA SER A 20 18.03 2.83 7.60
C SER A 20 17.29 4.07 7.06
N VAL A 21 16.19 4.45 7.70
CA VAL A 21 15.56 5.75 7.44
C VAL A 21 16.42 6.77 8.13
N ASN A 22 17.04 7.64 7.35
CA ASN A 22 17.86 8.71 7.91
C ASN A 22 16.93 9.73 8.60
N PRO A 23 16.94 9.85 9.93
CA PRO A 23 16.11 10.84 10.62
C PRO A 23 16.51 12.27 10.27
N GLU A 24 17.70 12.48 9.69
CA GLU A 24 18.18 13.75 9.18
C GLU A 24 17.62 14.09 7.79
N GLU A 25 16.90 13.15 7.13
CA GLU A 25 16.18 13.40 5.88
C GLU A 25 14.72 13.79 6.15
N PRO A 26 14.40 15.07 6.30
CA PRO A 26 13.05 15.53 6.69
C PRO A 26 11.96 15.01 5.72
N LYS A 27 12.28 14.86 4.43
CA LYS A 27 11.32 14.38 3.43
C LYS A 27 10.87 12.94 3.63
N GLN A 28 11.77 12.04 4.07
CA GLN A 28 11.38 10.65 4.36
C GLN A 28 10.49 10.61 5.61
N TRP A 29 10.84 11.39 6.63
CA TRP A 29 10.05 11.48 7.84
C TRP A 29 8.65 12.08 7.57
N ASP A 30 8.56 13.13 6.77
CA ASP A 30 7.29 13.73 6.37
C ASP A 30 6.37 12.70 5.68
N ALA A 31 6.94 11.85 4.83
CA ALA A 31 6.18 10.79 4.19
C ALA A 31 5.72 9.71 5.18
N ILE A 32 6.57 9.33 6.16
CA ILE A 32 6.26 8.32 7.17
C ILE A 32 5.20 8.82 8.15
N SER A 33 5.31 10.06 8.62
CA SER A 33 4.45 10.66 9.64
C SER A 33 3.20 11.34 9.09
N HIS A 34 3.05 11.42 7.77
CA HIS A 34 1.92 12.08 7.11
C HIS A 34 0.57 11.65 7.73
N PRO A 35 -0.39 12.55 7.95
CA PRO A 35 -1.71 12.20 8.48
C PRO A 35 -2.37 11.10 7.64
N PHE A 36 -3.01 10.12 8.32
CA PHE A 36 -3.59 8.97 7.61
C PHE A 36 -4.87 9.31 6.85
N ASP A 37 -5.49 10.44 7.12
CA ASP A 37 -6.73 10.93 6.50
C ASP A 37 -6.50 11.73 5.22
N ARG A 38 -5.26 11.85 4.77
CA ARG A 38 -4.85 12.57 3.56
C ARG A 38 -4.13 11.65 2.59
N ASN A 39 -4.32 11.92 1.30
CA ASN A 39 -3.58 11.23 0.25
C ASN A 39 -2.14 11.74 0.19
N LEU A 40 -1.23 10.86 -0.20
CA LEU A 40 0.20 11.14 -0.28
C LEU A 40 0.78 10.57 -1.58
N LEU A 41 1.43 11.42 -2.35
CA LEU A 41 2.29 11.02 -3.46
C LEU A 41 3.75 11.18 -3.04
N VAL A 42 4.52 10.11 -3.12
CA VAL A 42 5.97 10.10 -2.87
C VAL A 42 6.68 9.83 -4.19
N ASN A 43 7.30 10.87 -4.72
CA ASN A 43 8.18 10.75 -5.87
C ASN A 43 9.63 10.62 -5.37
N ALA A 44 10.27 9.50 -5.71
CA ALA A 44 11.58 9.17 -5.17
C ALA A 44 12.39 8.31 -6.14
N GLY A 45 13.56 8.77 -6.51
CA GLY A 45 14.45 8.11 -7.46
C GLY A 45 14.95 6.73 -7.05
N PRO A 46 15.70 6.05 -7.94
CA PRO A 46 16.28 4.73 -7.66
C PRO A 46 17.18 4.77 -6.43
N GLY A 47 17.10 3.77 -5.57
CA GLY A 47 17.95 3.67 -4.38
C GLY A 47 17.61 4.63 -3.24
N SER A 48 16.58 5.48 -3.37
CA SER A 48 16.14 6.44 -2.33
C SER A 48 15.51 5.81 -1.08
N GLY A 49 15.35 4.48 -1.06
CA GLY A 49 14.74 3.78 0.07
C GLY A 49 13.20 3.73 0.02
N LYS A 50 12.56 3.84 -1.15
CA LYS A 50 11.10 3.76 -1.34
C LYS A 50 10.43 2.67 -0.50
N THR A 51 10.90 1.44 -0.63
CA THR A 51 10.34 0.30 0.12
C THR A 51 10.56 0.46 1.64
N SER A 52 11.67 1.03 2.07
CA SER A 52 11.91 1.29 3.50
C SER A 52 10.93 2.33 4.05
N VAL A 53 10.67 3.41 3.30
CA VAL A 53 9.67 4.43 3.65
C VAL A 53 8.27 3.82 3.71
N LEU A 54 7.89 2.98 2.74
CA LEU A 54 6.59 2.29 2.74
C LEU A 54 6.42 1.42 3.98
N ILE A 55 7.43 0.63 4.34
CA ILE A 55 7.40 -0.26 5.51
C ILE A 55 7.37 0.53 6.82
N ALA A 56 8.17 1.60 6.92
CA ALA A 56 8.16 2.49 8.07
C ALA A 56 6.81 3.20 8.22
N ARG A 57 6.22 3.66 7.10
CA ARG A 57 4.88 4.23 7.07
C ARG A 57 3.83 3.25 7.59
N LEU A 58 3.86 1.99 7.13
CA LEU A 58 2.96 0.94 7.57
C LEU A 58 3.02 0.74 9.09
N ALA A 59 4.23 0.66 9.62
CA ALA A 59 4.45 0.51 11.06
C ALA A 59 4.01 1.75 11.84
N HIS A 60 4.22 2.95 11.30
CA HIS A 60 3.74 4.21 11.88
C HIS A 60 2.20 4.28 11.94
N LEU A 61 1.52 3.89 10.86
CA LEU A 61 0.05 3.81 10.81
C LEU A 61 -0.50 2.94 11.93
N ILE A 62 0.09 1.77 12.14
CA ILE A 62 -0.36 0.81 13.15
C ILE A 62 -0.01 1.29 14.57
N ARG A 63 1.24 1.74 14.77
CA ARG A 63 1.75 2.03 16.12
C ARG A 63 1.29 3.37 16.67
N PHE A 64 1.29 4.40 15.84
CA PHE A 64 1.05 5.78 16.29
C PHE A 64 -0.30 6.34 15.86
N GLN A 65 -0.82 5.90 14.72
CA GLN A 65 -2.15 6.34 14.24
C GLN A 65 -3.25 5.31 14.54
N HIS A 66 -2.90 4.21 15.22
CA HIS A 66 -3.82 3.19 15.71
C HIS A 66 -4.75 2.61 14.62
N ILE A 67 -4.23 2.49 13.39
CA ILE A 67 -4.92 1.83 12.30
C ILE A 67 -4.74 0.32 12.46
N ARG A 68 -5.83 -0.42 12.43
CA ARG A 68 -5.75 -1.88 12.54
C ARG A 68 -5.11 -2.48 11.27
N PRO A 69 -4.31 -3.54 11.38
CA PRO A 69 -3.66 -4.16 10.21
C PRO A 69 -4.65 -4.52 9.08
N GLU A 70 -5.85 -4.97 9.42
CA GLU A 70 -6.90 -5.35 8.47
C GLU A 70 -7.53 -4.17 7.74
N GLU A 71 -7.31 -2.96 8.23
CA GLU A 71 -7.78 -1.72 7.60
C GLU A 71 -6.75 -1.15 6.61
N ILE A 72 -5.63 -1.87 6.42
CA ILE A 72 -4.54 -1.46 5.53
C ILE A 72 -4.36 -2.50 4.42
N LEU A 73 -4.36 -2.02 3.19
CA LEU A 73 -4.06 -2.83 1.99
C LEU A 73 -2.79 -2.28 1.33
N VAL A 74 -1.86 -3.18 1.05
CA VAL A 74 -0.64 -2.87 0.28
C VAL A 74 -0.72 -3.58 -1.06
N LEU A 75 -0.68 -2.81 -2.15
CA LEU A 75 -0.68 -3.34 -3.51
C LEU A 75 0.63 -3.04 -4.22
N ALA A 76 1.15 -4.03 -4.93
CA ALA A 76 2.35 -3.93 -5.74
C ALA A 76 2.13 -4.58 -7.13
N PHE A 77 3.00 -4.27 -8.07
CA PHE A 77 2.85 -4.73 -9.46
C PHE A 77 3.24 -6.18 -9.65
N ASN A 78 4.27 -6.65 -8.97
CA ASN A 78 4.81 -7.99 -9.18
C ASN A 78 4.98 -8.79 -7.88
N ARG A 79 5.12 -10.10 -8.03
CA ARG A 79 5.24 -11.04 -6.89
C ARG A 79 6.55 -10.87 -6.13
N ALA A 80 7.63 -10.50 -6.81
CA ALA A 80 8.94 -10.33 -6.16
C ALA A 80 8.89 -9.18 -5.15
N VAL A 81 8.29 -8.04 -5.53
CA VAL A 81 8.07 -6.90 -4.63
C VAL A 81 7.17 -7.26 -3.45
N VAL A 82 6.07 -7.98 -3.68
CA VAL A 82 5.21 -8.47 -2.59
C VAL A 82 5.98 -9.37 -1.63
N PHE A 83 6.83 -10.26 -2.14
CA PHE A 83 7.66 -11.13 -1.30
C PHE A 83 8.66 -10.32 -0.47
N GLU A 84 9.33 -9.35 -1.07
CA GLU A 84 10.27 -8.46 -0.39
C GLU A 84 9.56 -7.64 0.70
N ILE A 85 8.44 -7.00 0.39
CA ILE A 85 7.65 -6.24 1.37
C ILE A 85 7.25 -7.14 2.56
N ARG A 86 6.75 -8.34 2.29
CA ARG A 86 6.36 -9.28 3.36
C ARG A 86 7.53 -9.72 4.22
N ALA A 87 8.70 -9.98 3.61
CA ALA A 87 9.91 -10.35 4.35
C ALA A 87 10.36 -9.23 5.29
N ARG A 88 10.41 -7.99 4.79
CA ARG A 88 10.78 -6.82 5.57
C ARG A 88 9.77 -6.51 6.68
N ILE A 89 8.46 -6.61 6.40
CA ILE A 89 7.42 -6.47 7.42
C ILE A 89 7.60 -7.53 8.53
N LYS A 90 7.85 -8.79 8.15
CA LYS A 90 8.05 -9.87 9.12
C LYS A 90 9.26 -9.61 10.02
N GLU A 91 10.37 -9.19 9.45
CA GLU A 91 11.58 -8.85 10.19
C GLU A 91 11.31 -7.71 11.18
N LEU A 92 10.76 -6.62 10.69
CA LEU A 92 10.46 -5.46 11.49
C LEU A 92 9.50 -5.74 12.64
N PHE A 93 8.32 -6.25 12.30
CA PHE A 93 7.28 -6.51 13.28
C PHE A 93 7.69 -7.60 14.28
N GLY A 94 8.58 -8.51 13.86
CA GLY A 94 9.25 -9.44 14.76
C GLY A 94 10.09 -8.71 15.81
N ARG A 95 10.93 -7.78 15.41
CA ARG A 95 11.77 -6.96 16.30
C ARG A 95 10.94 -6.07 17.24
N LEU A 96 9.80 -5.58 16.76
CA LEU A 96 8.92 -4.69 17.53
C LEU A 96 7.93 -5.43 18.46
N GLY A 97 7.91 -6.77 18.45
CA GLY A 97 6.92 -7.57 19.20
C GLY A 97 5.53 -7.61 18.55
N TYR A 98 5.38 -7.15 17.33
CA TYR A 98 4.11 -7.13 16.58
C TYR A 98 3.96 -8.29 15.59
N GLY A 99 4.67 -9.38 15.76
CA GLY A 99 4.66 -10.53 14.83
C GLY A 99 3.27 -11.09 14.52
N ALA A 100 2.32 -10.99 15.46
CA ALA A 100 0.93 -11.38 15.23
C ALA A 100 0.21 -10.53 14.19
N TYR A 101 0.61 -9.27 14.01
CA TYR A 101 -0.01 -8.35 13.03
C TYR A 101 0.38 -8.65 11.59
N VAL A 102 1.53 -9.29 11.37
CA VAL A 102 2.02 -9.64 10.03
C VAL A 102 1.00 -10.48 9.26
N ARG A 103 0.32 -11.41 9.95
CA ARG A 103 -0.68 -12.30 9.31
C ARG A 103 -2.01 -11.61 9.02
N ARG A 104 -2.25 -10.45 9.62
CA ARG A 104 -3.48 -9.68 9.47
C ARG A 104 -3.36 -8.58 8.42
N LEU A 105 -2.14 -8.28 7.97
CA LEU A 105 -1.88 -7.34 6.90
C LEU A 105 -2.14 -7.98 5.54
N ASP A 106 -2.86 -7.27 4.69
CA ASP A 106 -3.06 -7.68 3.32
C ASP A 106 -2.04 -7.01 2.41
N VAL A 107 -1.13 -7.82 1.89
CA VAL A 107 -0.10 -7.41 0.91
C VAL A 107 -0.24 -8.31 -0.30
N ALA A 108 -0.58 -7.75 -1.45
CA ALA A 108 -0.88 -8.52 -2.65
C ALA A 108 -0.40 -7.81 -3.92
N THR A 109 -0.34 -8.55 -5.03
CA THR A 109 -0.29 -7.91 -6.34
C THR A 109 -1.71 -7.51 -6.77
N PHE A 110 -1.84 -6.50 -7.66
CA PHE A 110 -3.13 -6.12 -8.25
C PHE A 110 -3.86 -7.34 -8.83
N HIS A 111 -3.17 -8.17 -9.61
CA HIS A 111 -3.74 -9.38 -10.18
C HIS A 111 -4.15 -10.40 -9.12
N GLY A 112 -3.29 -10.63 -8.10
CA GLY A 112 -3.59 -11.56 -7.01
C GLY A 112 -4.80 -11.11 -6.19
N PHE A 113 -4.91 -9.81 -5.95
CA PHE A 113 -6.05 -9.21 -5.25
C PHE A 113 -7.34 -9.34 -6.08
N ALA A 114 -7.31 -8.98 -7.37
CA ALA A 114 -8.45 -9.10 -8.27
C ALA A 114 -8.93 -10.56 -8.39
N THR A 115 -8.00 -11.51 -8.60
CA THR A 115 -8.33 -12.95 -8.69
C THR A 115 -9.02 -13.47 -7.43
N ARG A 116 -8.54 -13.05 -6.25
CA ARG A 116 -9.10 -13.47 -4.96
C ARG A 116 -10.56 -13.05 -4.79
N HIS A 117 -10.91 -11.85 -5.26
CA HIS A 117 -12.24 -11.28 -5.08
C HIS A 117 -13.23 -11.58 -6.22
N LEU A 118 -12.76 -11.76 -7.45
CA LEU A 118 -13.61 -12.16 -8.57
C LEU A 118 -13.91 -13.67 -8.59
N GLY A 119 -13.10 -14.47 -7.88
CA GLY A 119 -13.12 -15.93 -7.97
C GLY A 119 -12.40 -16.45 -9.23
N ARG A 120 -12.02 -17.72 -9.23
CA ARG A 120 -11.44 -18.41 -10.39
C ARG A 120 -12.52 -18.68 -11.45
N GLN A 121 -12.95 -17.67 -12.17
CA GLN A 121 -13.65 -17.84 -13.46
C GLN A 121 -12.69 -17.50 -14.60
N VAL A 122 -11.52 -18.11 -14.59
CA VAL A 122 -10.61 -18.07 -15.74
C VAL A 122 -10.80 -19.40 -16.46
N ASN A 123 -11.38 -19.37 -17.64
CA ASN A 123 -11.44 -20.53 -18.51
C ASN A 123 -10.00 -20.88 -18.92
N GLU A 124 -9.61 -22.15 -18.78
CA GLU A 124 -8.26 -22.66 -19.04
C GLU A 124 -7.79 -22.55 -20.51
N THR A 125 -8.60 -21.94 -21.37
CA THR A 125 -8.37 -21.87 -22.83
C THR A 125 -7.94 -20.49 -23.35
N ASP A 126 -7.87 -19.46 -22.49
CA ASP A 126 -7.54 -18.12 -22.94
C ASP A 126 -6.05 -17.77 -22.78
N ASP A 127 -5.49 -17.11 -23.80
CA ASP A 127 -4.13 -16.63 -23.89
C ASP A 127 -3.74 -15.80 -22.64
N TRP A 128 -2.77 -16.28 -21.87
CA TRP A 128 -2.37 -15.72 -20.55
C TRP A 128 -2.13 -14.22 -20.54
N ASN A 129 -1.69 -13.62 -21.63
CA ASN A 129 -1.41 -12.19 -21.71
C ASN A 129 -2.70 -11.38 -21.97
N LYS A 130 -3.63 -11.92 -22.74
CA LYS A 130 -4.93 -11.31 -23.00
C LYS A 130 -5.84 -11.37 -21.79
N ASP A 131 -5.70 -12.42 -20.99
CA ASP A 131 -6.50 -12.68 -19.80
C ASP A 131 -6.15 -11.77 -18.61
N ARG A 132 -4.91 -11.31 -18.53
CA ARG A 132 -4.45 -10.44 -17.43
C ARG A 132 -5.03 -9.02 -17.49
N SER A 133 -5.00 -8.38 -18.64
CA SER A 133 -5.61 -7.05 -18.82
C SER A 133 -7.12 -7.14 -18.65
N THR A 134 -7.73 -8.18 -19.19
CA THR A 134 -9.17 -8.45 -19.04
C THR A 134 -9.58 -8.65 -17.58
N LEU A 135 -8.76 -9.32 -16.76
CA LEU A 135 -9.02 -9.52 -15.33
C LEU A 135 -9.05 -8.20 -14.55
N LEU A 136 -8.06 -7.34 -14.73
CA LEU A 136 -8.00 -6.05 -14.04
C LEU A 136 -9.12 -5.12 -14.50
N ASN A 137 -9.41 -5.08 -15.81
CA ASN A 137 -10.50 -4.31 -16.36
C ASN A 137 -11.85 -4.77 -15.76
N ARG A 138 -12.16 -6.09 -15.78
CA ARG A 138 -13.36 -6.65 -15.15
C ARG A 138 -13.48 -6.34 -13.66
N PHE A 139 -12.35 -6.36 -12.95
CA PHE A 139 -12.34 -6.02 -11.54
C PHE A 139 -12.61 -4.53 -11.32
N ALA A 140 -12.01 -3.65 -12.14
CA ALA A 140 -12.27 -2.22 -12.13
C ALA A 140 -13.75 -1.92 -12.42
N ASP A 141 -14.30 -2.49 -13.50
CA ASP A 141 -15.71 -2.34 -13.87
C ASP A 141 -16.64 -2.74 -12.71
N ARG A 142 -16.35 -3.86 -12.08
CA ARG A 142 -17.19 -4.33 -10.98
C ARG A 142 -17.08 -3.43 -9.73
N LEU A 143 -15.92 -2.90 -9.43
CA LEU A 143 -15.76 -1.91 -8.35
C LEU A 143 -16.55 -0.61 -8.64
N GLU A 144 -16.67 -0.22 -9.90
CA GLU A 144 -17.37 1.00 -10.30
C GLU A 144 -18.90 0.81 -10.34
N THR A 145 -19.37 -0.32 -10.86
CA THR A 145 -20.78 -0.55 -11.14
C THR A 145 -21.53 -1.28 -10.02
N ASP A 146 -20.85 -2.14 -9.24
CA ASP A 146 -21.46 -2.95 -8.18
C ASP A 146 -21.06 -2.40 -6.80
N THR A 147 -21.94 -1.59 -6.22
CA THR A 147 -21.71 -0.99 -4.90
C THR A 147 -21.61 -2.03 -3.78
N VAL A 148 -22.36 -3.14 -3.88
CA VAL A 148 -22.33 -4.21 -2.86
C VAL A 148 -20.97 -4.92 -2.90
N PHE A 149 -20.52 -5.26 -4.11
CA PHE A 149 -19.19 -5.83 -4.31
C PHE A 149 -18.10 -4.90 -3.80
N ARG A 150 -18.14 -3.63 -4.19
CA ARG A 150 -17.16 -2.64 -3.74
C ARG A 150 -17.09 -2.57 -2.21
N LEU A 151 -18.23 -2.51 -1.54
CA LEU A 151 -18.28 -2.49 -0.08
C LEU A 151 -17.77 -3.77 0.56
N ALA A 152 -18.06 -4.92 -0.02
CA ALA A 152 -17.53 -6.20 0.44
C ALA A 152 -16.00 -6.26 0.33
N VAL A 153 -15.43 -5.67 -0.73
CA VAL A 153 -13.98 -5.67 -0.98
C VAL A 153 -13.24 -4.59 -0.17
N SER A 154 -13.81 -3.40 -0.05
CA SER A 154 -13.12 -2.22 0.49
C SER A 154 -13.77 -1.60 1.71
N GLY A 155 -14.93 -2.07 2.17
CA GLY A 155 -15.73 -1.38 3.19
C GLY A 155 -15.07 -1.20 4.57
N GLY A 156 -14.02 -1.96 4.88
CA GLY A 156 -13.20 -1.78 6.08
C GLY A 156 -11.89 -1.03 5.85
N LEU A 157 -11.55 -0.70 4.61
CA LEU A 157 -10.26 -0.12 4.26
C LEU A 157 -10.16 1.33 4.75
N ARG A 158 -9.05 1.65 5.41
CA ARG A 158 -8.71 3.02 5.84
C ARG A 158 -7.50 3.57 5.10
N CYS A 159 -6.56 2.71 4.76
CA CYS A 159 -5.33 3.09 4.07
C CYS A 159 -5.02 2.11 2.95
N LEU A 160 -4.76 2.65 1.75
CA LEU A 160 -4.27 1.93 0.59
C LEU A 160 -2.85 2.43 0.28
N LEU A 161 -1.87 1.54 0.31
CA LEU A 161 -0.49 1.83 -0.07
C LEU A 161 -0.18 1.14 -1.39
N VAL A 162 0.36 1.88 -2.34
CA VAL A 162 0.70 1.38 -3.68
C VAL A 162 2.18 1.65 -3.94
N ASP A 163 2.93 0.60 -4.25
CA ASP A 163 4.34 0.68 -4.65
C ASP A 163 4.47 0.68 -6.16
N GLU A 164 5.55 1.28 -6.70
CA GLU A 164 5.87 1.38 -8.13
C GLU A 164 4.76 2.06 -8.95
N PHE A 165 4.32 3.25 -8.50
CA PHE A 165 3.19 3.97 -9.11
C PHE A 165 3.42 4.38 -10.57
N GLN A 166 4.67 4.48 -11.04
CA GLN A 166 5.00 4.74 -12.44
C GLN A 166 4.48 3.66 -13.41
N ASP A 167 4.21 2.44 -12.91
CA ASP A 167 3.67 1.34 -13.71
C ASP A 167 2.12 1.33 -13.78
N VAL A 168 1.45 2.36 -13.23
CA VAL A 168 -0.02 2.45 -13.18
C VAL A 168 -0.58 2.75 -14.56
N ASN A 169 -1.44 1.85 -15.06
CA ASN A 169 -2.28 2.07 -16.23
C ASN A 169 -3.72 2.46 -15.82
N ASP A 170 -4.57 2.75 -16.81
CA ASP A 170 -5.96 3.14 -16.58
C ASP A 170 -6.76 2.15 -15.72
N ASP A 171 -6.63 0.84 -15.94
CA ASP A 171 -7.35 -0.16 -15.17
C ASP A 171 -6.91 -0.16 -13.70
N ILE A 172 -5.60 -0.05 -13.46
CA ILE A 172 -5.05 0.04 -12.10
C ILE A 172 -5.47 1.33 -11.41
N TYR A 173 -5.46 2.45 -12.12
CA TYR A 173 -5.96 3.71 -11.60
C TYR A 173 -7.44 3.62 -11.20
N ARG A 174 -8.28 3.01 -12.04
CA ARG A 174 -9.70 2.76 -11.76
C ARG A 174 -9.87 1.87 -10.52
N ILE A 175 -9.04 0.84 -10.36
CA ILE A 175 -9.04 -0.03 -9.18
C ILE A 175 -8.69 0.77 -7.92
N ILE A 176 -7.60 1.55 -7.92
CA ILE A 176 -7.19 2.39 -6.79
C ILE A 176 -8.33 3.33 -6.39
N ARG A 177 -8.91 4.01 -7.37
CA ARG A 177 -10.05 4.92 -7.18
C ARG A 177 -11.28 4.19 -6.63
N GLY A 178 -11.61 3.01 -7.17
CA GLY A 178 -12.74 2.19 -6.71
C GLY A 178 -12.56 1.71 -5.26
N LEU A 179 -11.37 1.26 -4.90
CA LEU A 179 -11.04 0.80 -3.54
C LEU A 179 -11.03 1.94 -2.52
N SER A 180 -10.58 3.13 -2.91
CA SER A 180 -10.57 4.29 -2.01
C SER A 180 -11.95 4.91 -1.78
N LYS A 181 -12.90 4.71 -2.69
CA LYS A 181 -14.23 5.31 -2.66
C LYS A 181 -15.18 4.54 -1.74
N GLN A 182 -15.41 5.03 -0.55
CA GLN A 182 -16.33 4.44 0.42
C GLN A 182 -17.45 5.43 0.81
N PRO A 183 -18.65 4.94 1.19
CA PRO A 183 -19.73 5.80 1.68
C PRO A 183 -19.31 6.49 2.99
N GLY A 184 -19.47 7.80 3.02
CA GLY A 184 -19.22 8.61 4.21
C GLY A 184 -17.75 8.84 4.58
N ARG A 185 -16.82 8.05 4.05
CA ARG A 185 -15.37 8.22 4.29
C ARG A 185 -14.55 7.57 3.18
N ALA A 186 -13.69 8.34 2.53
CA ALA A 186 -12.70 7.76 1.63
C ALA A 186 -11.55 7.09 2.41
N ALA A 187 -11.02 5.98 1.90
CA ALA A 187 -9.73 5.48 2.34
C ALA A 187 -8.63 6.40 1.82
N SER A 188 -7.63 6.70 2.65
CA SER A 188 -6.47 7.44 2.19
C SER A 188 -5.60 6.58 1.29
N VAL A 189 -5.00 7.20 0.30
CA VAL A 189 -4.13 6.55 -0.67
C VAL A 189 -2.73 7.13 -0.54
N MET A 190 -1.75 6.27 -0.33
CA MET A 190 -0.35 6.59 -0.49
C MET A 190 0.18 5.85 -1.71
N VAL A 191 0.76 6.59 -2.65
CA VAL A 191 1.44 6.03 -3.81
C VAL A 191 2.92 6.40 -3.76
N ILE A 192 3.77 5.44 -4.05
CA ILE A 192 5.23 5.62 -4.15
C ILE A 192 5.67 5.21 -5.55
N GLY A 193 6.45 6.05 -6.21
CA GLY A 193 6.96 5.79 -7.53
C GLY A 193 8.19 6.63 -7.85
N ASP A 194 8.66 6.49 -9.06
CA ASP A 194 9.82 7.17 -9.60
C ASP A 194 9.49 7.69 -10.99
N ASP A 195 9.26 8.99 -11.10
CA ASP A 195 8.90 9.61 -12.39
C ASP A 195 10.03 9.49 -13.44
N ASP A 196 11.29 9.34 -13.01
CA ASP A 196 12.44 9.18 -13.92
C ASP A 196 12.51 7.74 -14.49
N GLN A 197 11.73 6.80 -13.97
CA GLN A 197 11.63 5.41 -14.44
C GLN A 197 10.37 5.15 -15.28
N ASP A 198 9.68 6.17 -15.74
CA ASP A 198 8.56 6.02 -16.67
C ASP A 198 9.04 5.47 -18.02
N ILE A 199 9.01 4.13 -18.11
CA ILE A 199 9.43 3.38 -19.31
C ILE A 199 8.31 3.37 -20.36
N LEU A 200 7.09 3.75 -19.99
CA LEU A 200 5.90 3.60 -20.82
C LEU A 200 5.39 4.89 -21.45
N GLY A 201 5.96 6.07 -21.09
CA GLY A 201 5.73 7.34 -21.79
C GLY A 201 4.24 7.71 -21.90
N TRP A 202 3.58 7.94 -20.78
CA TRP A 202 2.18 8.44 -20.73
C TRP A 202 2.11 9.90 -21.11
#